data_024907ac64ab7364a8a6c34ecdfe466b
#
_entry.id   024907ac64ab7364a8a6c34ecdfe466b
#
_cell.length_a   1.000
_cell.length_b   1.000
_cell.length_c   1.000
_cell.angle_alpha   90.00
_cell.angle_beta   90.00
_cell.angle_gamma   90.00
#
_symmetry.space_group_name_H-M   'P 1'
#
loop_
_entity.id
_entity.type
_entity.pdbx_description
1 polymer ?
#
loop_
_entity_poly.entity_id
_entity_poly.type
_entity_poly.pdbx_seq_one_letter_code
_entity_poly.pdbx_strand_id
1 'polypeptide(L)'
;MLVLRSKKPKAHQGKVLIVDASSVFRRGRAQNFLDPQHTTQILAWVQGFADVEDRARVVDRAEIEKESWTLNISRYVLPPIGADIPPLPEAVAAFKDALAKCREAEDNLRRVMHEGGWLQ
;
A
#
# COMPACT_ATOMS: atom_id res chain seq x y z
N MET A 1 5.03 -4.12 -15.50
CA MET A 1 4.97 -4.42 -16.96
C MET A 1 4.35 -3.22 -17.66
N LEU A 2 4.89 -2.79 -18.81
CA LEU A 2 4.35 -1.71 -19.63
C LEU A 2 3.79 -2.31 -20.94
N VAL A 3 2.53 -1.98 -21.26
CA VAL A 3 1.87 -2.44 -22.49
C VAL A 3 1.53 -1.24 -23.36
N LEU A 4 2.11 -1.16 -24.54
CA LEU A 4 1.88 -0.10 -25.51
C LEU A 4 0.98 -0.61 -26.65
N ARG A 5 -0.03 0.18 -27.02
CA ARG A 5 -0.92 -0.12 -28.14
C ARG A 5 -0.87 0.99 -29.20
N SER A 6 -0.56 0.64 -30.43
CA SER A 6 -0.59 1.57 -31.57
C SER A 6 -2.01 1.93 -32.01
N LYS A 7 -2.96 1.01 -31.85
CA LYS A 7 -4.37 1.21 -32.20
C LYS A 7 -5.21 1.10 -30.93
N LYS A 8 -5.73 2.23 -30.45
CA LYS A 8 -6.67 2.30 -29.32
C LYS A 8 -8.07 2.62 -29.81
N PRO A 9 -9.12 2.02 -29.20
CA PRO A 9 -10.50 2.49 -29.39
C PRO A 9 -10.61 4.00 -29.08
N LYS A 10 -11.51 4.71 -29.74
CA LYS A 10 -11.70 6.17 -29.54
C LYS A 10 -11.92 6.53 -28.05
N ALA A 11 -12.67 5.70 -27.32
CA ALA A 11 -12.96 5.90 -25.90
C ALA A 11 -11.71 5.79 -24.98
N HIS A 12 -10.63 5.15 -25.44
CA HIS A 12 -9.40 4.94 -24.68
C HIS A 12 -8.25 5.85 -25.13
N GLN A 13 -8.47 6.70 -26.15
CA GLN A 13 -7.45 7.62 -26.64
C GLN A 13 -7.14 8.69 -25.58
N GLY A 14 -5.87 9.01 -25.41
CA GLY A 14 -5.41 9.96 -24.39
C GLY A 14 -5.47 9.45 -22.95
N LYS A 15 -5.83 8.17 -22.75
CA LYS A 15 -5.95 7.57 -21.41
C LYS A 15 -4.93 6.46 -21.20
N VAL A 16 -4.55 6.26 -19.95
CA VAL A 16 -3.67 5.18 -19.49
C VAL A 16 -4.38 4.41 -18.39
N LEU A 17 -4.46 3.09 -18.52
CA LEU A 17 -4.90 2.23 -17.42
C LEU A 17 -3.68 1.88 -16.57
N ILE A 18 -3.75 2.18 -15.30
CA ILE A 18 -2.75 1.81 -14.29
C ILE A 18 -3.35 0.71 -13.43
N VAL A 19 -2.65 -0.41 -13.31
CA VAL A 19 -3.11 -1.58 -12.56
C VAL A 19 -2.10 -1.93 -11.49
N ASP A 20 -2.55 -2.00 -10.24
CA ASP A 20 -1.78 -2.55 -9.13
C ASP A 20 -2.11 -4.03 -8.93
N ALA A 21 -1.21 -4.89 -9.33
CA ALA A 21 -1.27 -6.32 -9.13
C ALA A 21 -0.26 -6.81 -8.08
N SER A 22 0.31 -5.92 -7.28
CA SER A 22 1.38 -6.22 -6.32
C SER A 22 0.99 -7.25 -5.26
N SER A 23 -0.30 -7.41 -4.96
CA SER A 23 -0.82 -8.38 -4.00
C SER A 23 -1.44 -9.63 -4.67
N VAL A 24 -1.45 -9.69 -6.01
CA VAL A 24 -2.10 -10.79 -6.76
C VAL A 24 -1.08 -11.86 -7.09
N PHE A 25 -0.76 -12.68 -6.10
CA PHE A 25 0.15 -13.81 -6.25
C PHE A 25 -0.07 -14.84 -5.13
N ARG A 26 0.41 -16.06 -5.33
CA ARG A 26 0.54 -17.04 -4.26
C ARG A 26 1.94 -16.96 -3.66
N ARG A 27 2.00 -16.75 -2.35
CA ARG A 27 3.28 -16.70 -1.63
C ARG A 27 3.90 -18.10 -1.55
N GLY A 28 5.14 -18.23 -1.98
CA GLY A 28 5.94 -19.43 -1.80
C GLY A 28 7.07 -19.22 -0.78
N ARG A 29 7.80 -20.30 -0.46
CA ARG A 29 8.87 -20.27 0.54
C ARG A 29 10.08 -19.42 0.09
N ALA A 30 10.45 -19.52 -1.18
CA ALA A 30 11.60 -18.81 -1.76
C ALA A 30 11.21 -17.74 -2.76
N GLN A 31 10.04 -17.87 -3.41
CA GLN A 31 9.56 -16.91 -4.42
C GLN A 31 8.05 -16.89 -4.49
N ASN A 32 7.50 -15.85 -5.08
CA ASN A 32 6.07 -15.71 -5.32
C ASN A 32 5.71 -16.34 -6.67
N PHE A 33 4.48 -16.87 -6.79
CA PHE A 33 3.98 -17.54 -7.98
C PHE A 33 2.72 -16.87 -8.51
N LEU A 34 2.64 -16.72 -9.82
CA LEU A 34 1.43 -16.33 -10.53
C LEU A 34 0.74 -17.60 -11.04
N ASP A 35 -0.31 -18.02 -10.35
CA ASP A 35 -1.13 -19.14 -10.78
C ASP A 35 -2.11 -18.68 -11.89
N PRO A 36 -2.71 -19.59 -12.71
CA PRO A 36 -3.60 -19.23 -13.81
C PRO A 36 -4.75 -18.30 -13.41
N GLN A 37 -5.31 -18.46 -12.22
CA GLN A 37 -6.37 -17.61 -11.69
C GLN A 37 -5.92 -16.14 -11.52
N HIS A 38 -4.69 -15.92 -11.05
CA HIS A 38 -4.12 -14.57 -10.90
C HIS A 38 -3.94 -13.90 -12.25
N THR A 39 -3.45 -14.64 -13.22
CA THR A 39 -3.28 -14.15 -14.59
C THR A 39 -4.63 -13.79 -15.24
N THR A 40 -5.65 -14.64 -15.05
CA THR A 40 -7.01 -14.39 -15.55
C THR A 40 -7.60 -13.13 -14.90
N GLN A 41 -7.42 -12.93 -13.62
CA GLN A 41 -7.90 -11.76 -12.89
C GLN A 41 -7.23 -10.47 -13.39
N ILE A 42 -5.91 -10.46 -13.51
CA ILE A 42 -5.16 -9.31 -14.04
C ILE A 42 -5.58 -9.00 -15.47
N LEU A 43 -5.74 -10.02 -16.30
CA LEU A 43 -6.17 -9.87 -17.68
C LEU A 43 -7.58 -9.27 -17.77
N ALA A 44 -8.50 -9.68 -16.90
CA ALA A 44 -9.85 -9.13 -16.82
C ALA A 44 -9.83 -7.61 -16.55
N TRP A 45 -8.99 -7.15 -15.61
CA TRP A 45 -8.83 -5.71 -15.33
C TRP A 45 -8.25 -4.96 -16.54
N VAL A 46 -7.25 -5.53 -17.21
CA VAL A 46 -6.63 -4.92 -18.41
C VAL A 46 -7.60 -4.84 -19.58
N GLN A 47 -8.43 -5.86 -19.78
CA GLN A 47 -9.42 -5.90 -20.85
C GLN A 47 -10.62 -5.00 -20.57
N GLY A 48 -11.06 -4.93 -19.30
CA GLY A 48 -12.17 -4.09 -18.88
C GLY A 48 -11.91 -2.60 -19.07
N PHE A 49 -10.65 -2.17 -18.99
CA PHE A 49 -10.20 -0.77 -19.12
C PHE A 49 -11.09 0.20 -18.33
N ALA A 50 -11.33 -0.11 -17.06
CA ALA A 50 -12.18 0.62 -16.14
C ALA A 50 -11.53 0.74 -14.77
N ASP A 51 -12.03 1.67 -13.97
CA ASP A 51 -11.62 1.79 -12.57
C ASP A 51 -12.08 0.57 -11.79
N VAL A 52 -11.17 0.03 -10.99
CA VAL A 52 -11.43 -1.03 -10.01
C VAL A 52 -10.86 -0.54 -8.68
N GLU A 53 -11.69 -0.50 -7.67
CA GLU A 53 -11.32 -0.02 -6.34
C GLU A 53 -10.04 -0.70 -5.85
N ASP A 54 -9.09 0.10 -5.36
CA ASP A 54 -7.78 -0.32 -4.85
C ASP A 54 -6.91 -1.14 -5.82
N ARG A 55 -7.30 -1.29 -7.09
CA ARG A 55 -6.62 -2.19 -8.04
C ARG A 55 -6.30 -1.58 -9.39
N ALA A 56 -7.20 -0.80 -9.95
CA ALA A 56 -7.00 -0.24 -11.27
C ALA A 56 -7.63 1.14 -11.41
N ARG A 57 -6.96 2.04 -12.12
CA ARG A 57 -7.45 3.38 -12.41
C ARG A 57 -7.14 3.78 -13.83
N VAL A 58 -8.14 4.37 -14.49
CA VAL A 58 -8.00 4.97 -15.82
C VAL A 58 -7.64 6.45 -15.62
N VAL A 59 -6.46 6.84 -16.06
CA VAL A 59 -5.88 8.16 -15.85
C VAL A 59 -5.79 8.89 -17.19
N ASP A 60 -6.19 10.15 -17.22
CA ASP A 60 -6.05 11.00 -18.38
C ASP A 60 -4.62 11.54 -18.53
N ARG A 61 -4.20 11.80 -19.77
CA ARG A 61 -2.88 12.37 -20.08
C ARG A 61 -2.60 13.65 -19.28
N ALA A 62 -3.59 14.52 -19.12
CA ALA A 62 -3.44 15.77 -18.38
C ALA A 62 -3.12 15.56 -16.89
N GLU A 63 -3.63 14.50 -16.28
CA GLU A 63 -3.31 14.13 -14.90
C GLU A 63 -1.86 13.63 -14.79
N ILE A 64 -1.41 12.79 -15.74
CA ILE A 64 -0.03 12.31 -15.78
C ILE A 64 0.95 13.48 -15.98
N GLU A 65 0.60 14.47 -16.78
CA GLU A 65 1.39 15.68 -16.98
C GLU A 65 1.55 16.49 -15.67
N LYS A 66 0.49 16.64 -14.91
CA LYS A 66 0.53 17.30 -13.58
C LYS A 66 1.45 16.56 -12.60
N GLU A 67 1.51 15.25 -12.69
CA GLU A 67 2.41 14.40 -11.90
C GLU A 67 3.82 14.27 -12.51
N SER A 68 4.23 15.24 -13.31
CA SER A 68 5.58 15.29 -13.93
C SER A 68 5.90 14.05 -14.78
N TRP A 69 4.91 13.52 -15.48
CA TRP A 69 5.02 12.33 -16.35
C TRP A 69 5.45 11.05 -15.63
N THR A 70 5.34 11.01 -14.32
CA THR A 70 5.61 9.75 -13.59
C THR A 70 4.51 8.72 -13.86
N LEU A 71 4.90 7.45 -13.97
CA LEU A 71 3.99 6.30 -14.05
C LEU A 71 4.08 5.44 -12.78
N ASN A 72 4.48 6.04 -11.66
CA ASN A 72 4.52 5.34 -10.39
C ASN A 72 3.09 4.99 -9.94
N ILE A 73 2.81 3.69 -9.81
CA ILE A 73 1.48 3.14 -9.53
C ILE A 73 0.88 3.75 -8.26
N SER A 74 1.68 3.92 -7.21
CA SER A 74 1.22 4.46 -5.92
C SER A 74 0.73 5.92 -5.96
N ARG A 75 0.98 6.65 -7.06
CA ARG A 75 0.41 7.99 -7.28
C ARG A 75 -1.04 7.95 -7.74
N TYR A 76 -1.46 6.85 -8.35
CA TYR A 76 -2.76 6.73 -9.02
C TYR A 76 -3.67 5.69 -8.37
N VAL A 77 -3.08 4.59 -7.90
CA VAL A 77 -3.80 3.52 -7.22
C VAL A 77 -3.28 3.48 -5.78
N LEU A 78 -4.14 3.82 -4.83
CA LEU A 78 -3.81 3.69 -3.41
C LEU A 78 -4.08 2.23 -3.01
N PRO A 79 -3.14 1.57 -2.34
CA PRO A 79 -3.44 0.27 -1.76
C PRO A 79 -4.56 0.43 -0.72
N PRO A 80 -5.40 -0.61 -0.54
CA PRO A 80 -6.41 -0.57 0.50
C PRO A 80 -5.72 -0.26 1.84
N ILE A 81 -6.21 0.76 2.52
CA ILE A 81 -5.81 1.02 3.90
C ILE A 81 -6.19 -0.25 4.65
N GLY A 82 -5.17 -0.97 5.18
CA GLY A 82 -5.38 -2.27 5.80
C GLY A 82 -6.53 -2.20 6.82
N ALA A 83 -7.40 -3.19 6.79
CA ALA A 83 -8.55 -3.29 7.70
C ALA A 83 -8.14 -3.28 9.20
N ASP A 84 -6.85 -3.48 9.46
CA ASP A 84 -6.26 -3.50 10.81
C ASP A 84 -5.80 -2.12 11.32
N ILE A 85 -6.04 -1.03 10.58
CA ILE A 85 -5.70 0.31 11.08
C ILE A 85 -6.85 0.78 12.00
N PRO A 86 -6.61 0.88 13.32
CA PRO A 86 -7.63 1.33 14.25
C PRO A 86 -7.99 2.80 13.97
N PRO A 87 -9.21 3.24 14.29
CA PRO A 87 -9.59 4.64 14.24
C PRO A 87 -8.59 5.52 15.01
N LEU A 88 -8.32 6.72 14.51
CA LEU A 88 -7.33 7.63 15.10
C LEU A 88 -7.49 7.84 16.62
N PRO A 89 -8.71 8.04 17.17
CA PRO A 89 -8.90 8.17 18.62
C PRO A 89 -8.42 6.94 19.40
N GLU A 90 -8.70 5.74 18.89
CA GLU A 90 -8.31 4.47 19.50
C GLU A 90 -6.79 4.27 19.42
N ALA A 91 -6.18 4.55 18.27
CA ALA A 91 -4.74 4.51 18.09
C ALA A 91 -4.02 5.47 19.05
N VAL A 92 -4.55 6.69 19.21
CA VAL A 92 -4.01 7.68 20.15
C VAL A 92 -4.15 7.23 21.61
N ALA A 93 -5.27 6.62 21.97
CA ALA A 93 -5.49 6.08 23.32
C ALA A 93 -4.49 4.94 23.62
N ALA A 94 -4.36 3.98 22.69
CA ALA A 94 -3.41 2.87 22.81
C ALA A 94 -1.95 3.36 22.91
N PHE A 95 -1.59 4.39 22.12
CA PHE A 95 -0.26 5.00 22.18
C PHE A 95 0.01 5.64 23.56
N LYS A 96 -0.95 6.41 24.10
CA LYS A 96 -0.81 7.03 25.43
C LYS A 96 -0.65 6.00 26.54
N ASP A 97 -1.43 4.91 26.50
CA ASP A 97 -1.33 3.81 27.46
C ASP A 97 0.03 3.10 27.37
N ALA A 98 0.49 2.79 26.16
CA ALA A 98 1.81 2.19 25.95
C ALA A 98 2.95 3.11 26.44
N LEU A 99 2.84 4.42 26.20
CA LEU A 99 3.81 5.39 26.67
C LEU A 99 3.84 5.50 28.19
N ALA A 100 2.68 5.45 28.86
CA ALA A 100 2.61 5.45 30.33
C ALA A 100 3.29 4.20 30.92
N LYS A 101 3.01 3.02 30.38
CA LYS A 101 3.66 1.76 30.78
C LYS A 101 5.16 1.77 30.54
N CYS A 102 5.63 2.38 29.45
CA CYS A 102 7.05 2.51 29.17
C CYS A 102 7.75 3.38 30.20
N ARG A 103 7.14 4.51 30.58
CA ARG A 103 7.68 5.40 31.62
C ARG A 103 7.74 4.73 32.98
N GLU A 104 6.68 4.02 33.36
CA GLU A 104 6.64 3.26 34.62
C GLU A 104 7.76 2.20 34.68
N ALA A 105 7.96 1.47 33.56
CA ALA A 105 9.05 0.49 33.46
C ALA A 105 10.44 1.15 33.54
N GLU A 106 10.61 2.32 32.92
CA GLU A 106 11.85 3.09 32.97
C GLU A 106 12.15 3.57 34.40
N ASP A 107 11.15 4.10 35.08
CA ASP A 107 11.31 4.56 36.49
C ASP A 107 11.63 3.39 37.43
N ASN A 108 10.99 2.25 37.21
CA ASN A 108 11.27 1.04 37.96
C ASN A 108 12.69 0.52 37.72
N LEU A 109 13.15 0.52 36.47
CA LEU A 109 14.52 0.17 36.11
C LEU A 109 15.52 1.12 36.78
N ARG A 110 15.29 2.43 36.71
CA ARG A 110 16.14 3.45 37.36
C ARG A 110 16.24 3.24 38.89
N ARG A 111 15.10 2.95 39.55
CA ARG A 111 15.06 2.62 40.95
C ARG A 111 15.93 1.42 41.29
N VAL A 112 15.77 0.32 40.59
CA VAL A 112 16.54 -0.91 40.79
C VAL A 112 18.03 -0.68 40.56
N MET A 113 18.39 0.08 39.54
CA MET A 113 19.78 0.41 39.23
C MET A 113 20.41 1.32 40.34
N HIS A 114 19.64 2.24 40.89
CA HIS A 114 20.10 3.08 42.01
C HIS A 114 20.26 2.25 43.29
N GLU A 115 19.31 1.37 43.62
CA GLU A 115 19.38 0.45 44.75
C GLU A 115 20.58 -0.51 44.62
N GLY A 116 20.91 -0.93 43.40
CA GLY A 116 22.07 -1.79 43.10
C GLY A 116 23.41 -1.04 43.03
N GLY A 117 23.44 0.29 43.20
CA GLY A 117 24.66 1.10 43.14
C GLY A 117 25.25 1.25 41.71
N TRP A 118 24.48 0.96 40.67
CA TRP A 118 24.92 1.05 39.29
C TRP A 118 24.66 2.42 38.65
N LEU A 119 23.82 3.24 39.24
CA LEU A 119 23.62 4.65 38.89
C LEU A 119 24.06 5.53 40.09
N GLN A 120 24.95 6.46 39.80
CA GLN A 120 25.32 7.54 40.73
C GLN A 120 24.48 8.77 40.48
#